data_d52ce5eb84178512875c1fd4e98a0629
#
_entry.id   d52ce5eb84178512875c1fd4e98a0629
#
_cell.length_a   1.000
_cell.length_b   1.000
_cell.length_c   1.000
_cell.angle_alpha   90.00
_cell.angle_beta   90.00
_cell.angle_gamma   90.00
#
_symmetry.space_group_name_H-M   'P 1'
#
loop_
_entity.id
_entity.type
_entity.pdbx_description
1 polymer ?
#
loop_
_entity_poly.entity_id
_entity_poly.type
_entity_poly.pdbx_seq_one_letter_code
_entity_poly.pdbx_strand_id
1 'polypeptide(L)'
;MSKSQVAPGRNIDAATVAGFGEEWDSFDQTALDEAEWRLLFERYFAIFPWASLPRSAEGFDLGCGSGRWAAGVVDRVGTLNCIDPSSKALDVARRRLADEPGARFHHAGVDSIPLVDGSQDFGYSLGVLHHIPDTAAAMRDCAAKLKPGAPFLVYLYYAFDNRPVWFRAVWRASDAARRVICRLPFGLRKAVTSLIAALVYWPLARLALGLEKLGADVSALPLSPYRRNSFYTMRTDALDRLGTRLEQRFTRVQIAAMMQGAGLENIRFSEDVPYWVALGTRAARPAG
;
A
#
# COMPACT_ATOMS: atom_id res chain seq x y z
N MET A 1 -27.92 4.10 16.85
CA MET A 1 -26.46 4.24 16.59
C MET A 1 -26.29 4.88 15.23
N SER A 2 -25.92 6.15 15.21
CA SER A 2 -25.78 6.94 13.97
C SER A 2 -24.58 6.42 13.19
N LYS A 3 -24.82 5.98 11.95
CA LYS A 3 -23.75 5.73 10.97
C LYS A 3 -23.17 7.11 10.62
N SER A 4 -22.06 7.48 11.25
CA SER A 4 -21.28 8.63 10.85
C SER A 4 -20.73 8.36 9.45
N GLN A 5 -21.45 8.83 8.42
CA GLN A 5 -20.90 8.90 7.07
C GLN A 5 -19.83 9.99 7.10
N VAL A 6 -18.60 9.62 6.76
CA VAL A 6 -17.56 10.61 6.44
C VAL A 6 -18.12 11.52 5.36
N ALA A 7 -18.13 12.81 5.59
CA ALA A 7 -18.51 13.77 4.54
C ALA A 7 -17.61 13.51 3.33
N PRO A 8 -18.15 13.56 2.09
CA PRO A 8 -17.35 13.31 0.91
C PRO A 8 -16.20 14.32 0.86
N GLY A 9 -14.99 13.86 1.20
CA GLY A 9 -13.76 14.60 1.09
C GLY A 9 -13.49 14.93 -0.37
N ARG A 10 -12.80 16.03 -0.65
CA ARG A 10 -12.46 16.46 -2.01
C ARG A 10 -11.54 15.47 -2.75
N ASN A 11 -10.81 14.61 -2.00
CA ASN A 11 -9.78 13.72 -2.53
C ASN A 11 -10.03 12.24 -2.18
N ILE A 12 -11.28 11.79 -2.30
CA ILE A 12 -11.69 10.40 -2.04
C ILE A 12 -12.53 9.89 -3.21
N ASP A 13 -12.23 8.68 -3.72
CA ASP A 13 -13.11 7.91 -4.59
C ASP A 13 -13.93 6.91 -3.76
N ALA A 14 -15.20 7.24 -3.52
CA ALA A 14 -16.08 6.45 -2.66
C ALA A 14 -16.28 5.01 -3.14
N ALA A 15 -16.24 4.77 -4.45
CA ALA A 15 -16.40 3.43 -5.01
C ALA A 15 -15.14 2.58 -4.76
N THR A 16 -13.97 3.18 -4.81
CA THR A 16 -12.71 2.53 -4.46
C THR A 16 -12.66 2.19 -2.97
N VAL A 17 -13.03 3.13 -2.09
CA VAL A 17 -13.12 2.90 -0.63
C VAL A 17 -14.07 1.75 -0.29
N ALA A 18 -15.26 1.74 -0.90
CA ALA A 18 -16.22 0.67 -0.70
C ALA A 18 -15.67 -0.69 -1.17
N GLY A 19 -14.97 -0.71 -2.32
CA GLY A 19 -14.36 -1.91 -2.87
C GLY A 19 -13.30 -2.51 -1.95
N PHE A 20 -12.41 -1.69 -1.41
CA PHE A 20 -11.40 -2.13 -0.42
C PHE A 20 -12.05 -2.58 0.90
N GLY A 21 -13.12 -1.91 1.35
CA GLY A 21 -13.87 -2.37 2.52
C GLY A 21 -14.44 -3.78 2.35
N GLU A 22 -14.97 -4.13 1.17
CA GLU A 22 -15.43 -5.48 0.84
C GLU A 22 -14.29 -6.48 0.71
N GLU A 23 -13.16 -6.04 0.18
CA GLU A 23 -11.95 -6.86 0.02
C GLU A 23 -11.39 -7.26 1.38
N TRP A 24 -11.13 -6.31 2.27
CA TRP A 24 -10.56 -6.58 3.59
C TRP A 24 -11.52 -7.36 4.50
N ASP A 25 -12.81 -7.18 4.36
CA ASP A 25 -13.82 -8.02 5.04
C ASP A 25 -13.77 -9.48 4.55
N SER A 26 -13.43 -9.69 3.27
CA SER A 26 -13.35 -11.02 2.64
C SER A 26 -11.97 -11.68 2.77
N PHE A 27 -10.90 -10.90 2.92
CA PHE A 27 -9.51 -11.31 3.04
C PHE A 27 -8.86 -10.56 4.22
N ASP A 28 -9.19 -10.98 5.44
CA ASP A 28 -8.72 -10.37 6.68
C ASP A 28 -7.24 -10.62 7.00
N GLN A 29 -6.53 -11.28 6.08
CA GLN A 29 -5.11 -11.65 6.18
C GLN A 29 -4.79 -12.66 7.28
N THR A 30 -5.77 -13.32 7.91
CA THR A 30 -5.51 -14.35 8.92
C THR A 30 -4.93 -15.64 8.31
N ALA A 31 -5.21 -15.89 7.03
CA ALA A 31 -4.68 -17.04 6.29
C ALA A 31 -3.30 -16.78 5.65
N LEU A 32 -2.71 -15.61 5.87
CA LEU A 32 -1.35 -15.32 5.42
C LEU A 32 -0.36 -15.95 6.39
N ASP A 33 0.54 -16.79 5.85
CA ASP A 33 1.61 -17.42 6.62
C ASP A 33 2.53 -16.37 7.26
N GLU A 34 2.91 -16.57 8.51
CA GLU A 34 3.71 -15.60 9.27
C GLU A 34 5.09 -15.37 8.64
N ALA A 35 5.73 -16.43 8.13
CA ALA A 35 7.03 -16.29 7.49
C ALA A 35 6.92 -15.53 6.17
N GLU A 36 5.85 -15.75 5.40
CA GLU A 36 5.56 -14.97 4.19
C GLU A 36 5.28 -13.50 4.53
N TRP A 37 4.45 -13.26 5.55
CA TRP A 37 4.16 -11.91 6.03
C TRP A 37 5.43 -11.17 6.45
N ARG A 38 6.29 -11.81 7.24
CA ARG A 38 7.56 -11.24 7.70
C ARG A 38 8.47 -10.86 6.54
N LEU A 39 8.60 -11.76 5.56
CA LEU A 39 9.39 -11.49 4.36
C LEU A 39 8.84 -10.30 3.56
N LEU A 40 7.50 -10.19 3.43
CA LEU A 40 6.88 -9.06 2.77
C LEU A 40 7.11 -7.76 3.56
N PHE A 41 6.92 -7.79 4.88
CA PHE A 41 7.16 -6.64 5.75
C PHE A 41 8.61 -6.13 5.60
N GLU A 42 9.60 -7.01 5.69
CA GLU A 42 11.01 -6.68 5.53
C GLU A 42 11.30 -6.01 4.18
N ARG A 43 10.68 -6.48 3.10
CA ARG A 43 10.84 -5.89 1.76
C ARG A 43 10.25 -4.48 1.65
N TYR A 44 9.05 -4.28 2.18
CA TYR A 44 8.40 -2.96 2.13
C TYR A 44 9.10 -1.94 3.01
N PHE A 45 9.63 -2.37 4.15
CA PHE A 45 10.32 -1.50 5.11
C PHE A 45 11.86 -1.56 5.02
N ALA A 46 12.43 -2.17 3.99
CA ALA A 46 13.87 -2.39 3.83
C ALA A 46 14.73 -1.11 3.97
N ILE A 47 14.19 0.01 3.47
CA ILE A 47 14.89 1.31 3.52
C ILE A 47 14.41 2.22 4.65
N PHE A 48 13.51 1.73 5.52
CA PHE A 48 12.96 2.52 6.61
C PHE A 48 13.95 2.62 7.78
N PRO A 49 14.22 3.82 8.32
CA PRO A 49 15.31 4.04 9.29
C PRO A 49 14.88 3.72 10.73
N TRP A 50 14.54 2.47 11.04
CA TRP A 50 14.07 2.05 12.36
C TRP A 50 14.97 2.50 13.51
N ALA A 51 16.30 2.44 13.32
CA ALA A 51 17.27 2.78 14.36
C ALA A 51 17.28 4.27 14.75
N SER A 52 16.70 5.15 13.91
CA SER A 52 16.63 6.59 14.19
C SER A 52 15.38 6.98 15.00
N LEU A 53 14.44 6.05 15.19
CA LEU A 53 13.21 6.33 15.94
C LEU A 53 13.36 5.94 17.41
N PRO A 54 12.95 6.82 18.35
CA PRO A 54 12.87 6.44 19.76
C PRO A 54 11.71 5.44 19.97
N ARG A 55 11.80 4.62 21.00
CA ARG A 55 10.72 3.68 21.37
C ARG A 55 9.40 4.37 21.71
N SER A 56 9.44 5.63 22.11
CA SER A 56 8.26 6.47 22.37
C SER A 56 7.73 7.19 21.13
N ALA A 57 8.28 6.93 19.94
CA ALA A 57 7.86 7.60 18.71
C ALA A 57 6.35 7.46 18.47
N GLU A 58 5.74 8.54 18.01
CA GLU A 58 4.37 8.56 17.53
C GLU A 58 4.35 8.75 16.01
N GLY A 59 3.60 7.89 15.32
CA GLY A 59 3.51 7.95 13.86
C GLY A 59 2.17 7.48 13.34
N PHE A 60 2.05 7.44 11.99
CA PHE A 60 0.79 7.06 11.35
C PHE A 60 0.97 6.08 10.18
N ASP A 61 -0.06 5.25 10.00
CA ASP A 61 -0.32 4.39 8.84
C ASP A 61 -1.54 4.95 8.10
N LEU A 62 -1.34 5.60 6.96
CA LEU A 62 -2.45 6.10 6.15
C LEU A 62 -2.91 5.07 5.13
N GLY A 63 -4.19 4.69 5.23
CA GLY A 63 -4.78 3.59 4.52
C GLY A 63 -4.36 2.25 5.13
N CYS A 64 -4.52 2.12 6.45
CA CYS A 64 -4.03 0.95 7.19
C CYS A 64 -4.73 -0.38 6.79
N GLY A 65 -5.88 -0.30 6.12
CA GLY A 65 -6.62 -1.47 5.66
C GLY A 65 -6.92 -2.46 6.79
N SER A 66 -6.51 -3.70 6.62
CA SER A 66 -6.64 -4.77 7.62
C SER A 66 -5.65 -4.66 8.80
N GLY A 67 -4.82 -3.63 8.86
CA GLY A 67 -3.75 -3.52 9.87
C GLY A 67 -2.55 -4.44 9.62
N ARG A 68 -2.42 -4.99 8.40
CA ARG A 68 -1.36 -5.95 8.06
C ARG A 68 0.05 -5.40 8.32
N TRP A 69 0.31 -4.15 7.92
CA TRP A 69 1.60 -3.51 8.14
C TRP A 69 1.74 -2.95 9.54
N ALA A 70 0.63 -2.41 10.07
CA ALA A 70 0.57 -1.88 11.43
C ALA A 70 1.01 -2.90 12.48
N ALA A 71 0.67 -4.19 12.31
CA ALA A 71 1.07 -5.27 13.20
C ALA A 71 2.59 -5.43 13.36
N GLY A 72 3.38 -5.08 12.33
CA GLY A 72 4.85 -5.13 12.42
C GLY A 72 5.49 -3.83 12.90
N VAL A 73 4.71 -2.76 13.01
CA VAL A 73 5.18 -1.42 13.42
C VAL A 73 4.89 -1.13 14.88
N VAL A 74 3.71 -1.53 15.36
CA VAL A 74 3.20 -1.16 16.69
C VAL A 74 4.13 -1.56 17.83
N ASP A 75 4.79 -2.72 17.74
CA ASP A 75 5.77 -3.21 18.71
C ASP A 75 7.09 -2.40 18.75
N ARG A 76 7.32 -1.57 17.74
CA ARG A 76 8.59 -0.83 17.54
C ARG A 76 8.50 0.61 18.03
N VAL A 77 7.29 1.11 18.30
CA VAL A 77 6.99 2.52 18.54
C VAL A 77 6.07 2.70 19.75
N GLY A 78 5.93 3.92 20.23
CA GLY A 78 5.04 4.22 21.37
C GLY A 78 3.57 4.32 20.96
N THR A 79 3.28 4.95 19.82
CA THR A 79 1.91 5.09 19.30
C THR A 79 1.89 5.02 17.78
N LEU A 80 0.95 4.25 17.25
CA LEU A 80 0.68 4.16 15.83
C LEU A 80 -0.77 4.55 15.54
N ASN A 81 -0.95 5.63 14.80
CA ASN A 81 -2.24 6.13 14.35
C ASN A 81 -2.64 5.44 13.03
N CYS A 82 -3.51 4.43 13.10
CA CYS A 82 -4.06 3.69 11.97
C CYS A 82 -5.25 4.46 11.40
N ILE A 83 -5.11 4.98 10.17
CA ILE A 83 -6.09 5.86 9.54
C ILE A 83 -6.63 5.18 8.28
N ASP A 84 -7.94 5.04 8.15
CA ASP A 84 -8.57 4.47 6.95
C ASP A 84 -9.98 5.06 6.74
N PRO A 85 -10.40 5.38 5.50
CA PRO A 85 -11.74 5.86 5.22
C PRO A 85 -12.81 4.75 5.24
N SER A 86 -12.43 3.47 5.28
CA SER A 86 -13.36 2.35 5.36
C SER A 86 -13.52 1.86 6.80
N SER A 87 -14.74 2.00 7.35
CA SER A 87 -15.05 1.45 8.68
C SER A 87 -14.89 -0.08 8.73
N LYS A 88 -15.20 -0.79 7.63
CA LYS A 88 -15.02 -2.25 7.55
C LYS A 88 -13.54 -2.65 7.66
N ALA A 89 -12.66 -1.93 6.95
CA ALA A 89 -11.22 -2.15 7.05
C ALA A 89 -10.71 -1.90 8.48
N LEU A 90 -11.14 -0.79 9.10
CA LEU A 90 -10.79 -0.48 10.50
C LEU A 90 -11.31 -1.53 11.49
N ASP A 91 -12.45 -2.14 11.25
CA ASP A 91 -12.97 -3.19 12.12
C ASP A 91 -12.10 -4.46 12.03
N VAL A 92 -11.54 -4.77 10.86
CA VAL A 92 -10.53 -5.83 10.70
C VAL A 92 -9.24 -5.45 11.43
N ALA A 93 -8.74 -4.24 11.23
CA ALA A 93 -7.53 -3.75 11.90
C ALA A 93 -7.65 -3.76 13.42
N ARG A 94 -8.81 -3.33 13.98
CA ARG A 94 -9.08 -3.38 15.43
C ARG A 94 -9.04 -4.78 15.98
N ARG A 95 -9.58 -5.77 15.26
CA ARG A 95 -9.51 -7.18 15.69
C ARG A 95 -8.08 -7.70 15.68
N ARG A 96 -7.33 -7.36 14.63
CA ARG A 96 -5.92 -7.79 14.48
C ARG A 96 -5.00 -7.22 15.55
N LEU A 97 -5.22 -5.97 15.95
CA LEU A 97 -4.40 -5.22 16.89
C LEU A 97 -5.09 -5.04 18.25
N ALA A 98 -5.98 -5.98 18.62
CA ALA A 98 -6.78 -5.87 19.85
C ALA A 98 -5.92 -5.81 21.12
N ASP A 99 -4.80 -6.54 21.11
CA ASP A 99 -3.89 -6.64 22.26
C ASP A 99 -2.76 -5.58 22.22
N GLU A 100 -2.79 -4.64 21.23
CA GLU A 100 -1.75 -3.64 21.03
C GLU A 100 -2.16 -2.27 21.60
N PRO A 101 -1.74 -1.92 22.82
CA PRO A 101 -2.17 -0.69 23.50
C PRO A 101 -1.66 0.59 22.80
N GLY A 102 -0.62 0.49 21.97
CA GLY A 102 -0.09 1.59 21.17
C GLY A 102 -0.90 1.92 19.91
N ALA A 103 -1.84 1.07 19.50
CA ALA A 103 -2.64 1.30 18.29
C ALA A 103 -3.79 2.28 18.55
N ARG A 104 -3.94 3.27 17.66
CA ARG A 104 -5.05 4.23 17.65
C ARG A 104 -5.74 4.18 16.29
N PHE A 105 -7.07 4.16 16.25
CA PHE A 105 -7.84 3.97 15.02
C PHE A 105 -8.68 5.20 14.70
N HIS A 106 -8.49 5.72 13.48
CA HIS A 106 -9.16 6.92 13.00
C HIS A 106 -9.91 6.64 11.71
N HIS A 107 -11.23 6.84 11.71
CA HIS A 107 -12.06 6.73 10.52
C HIS A 107 -12.03 8.07 9.77
N ALA A 108 -11.06 8.21 8.86
CA ALA A 108 -10.81 9.45 8.13
C ALA A 108 -10.16 9.18 6.77
N GLY A 109 -10.39 10.09 5.82
CA GLY A 109 -9.67 10.14 4.55
C GLY A 109 -8.38 10.96 4.65
N VAL A 110 -7.62 10.97 3.55
CA VAL A 110 -6.33 11.68 3.47
C VAL A 110 -6.46 13.18 3.63
N ASP A 111 -7.56 13.77 3.18
CA ASP A 111 -7.87 15.20 3.26
C ASP A 111 -8.47 15.63 4.61
N SER A 112 -8.61 14.70 5.54
CA SER A 112 -9.18 14.93 6.87
C SER A 112 -8.43 14.16 7.96
N ILE A 113 -7.12 13.96 7.80
CA ILE A 113 -6.24 13.28 8.78
C ILE A 113 -6.36 13.98 10.14
N PRO A 114 -6.89 13.31 11.19
CA PRO A 114 -7.21 13.94 12.48
C PRO A 114 -5.98 14.04 13.40
N LEU A 115 -4.84 14.41 12.82
CA LEU A 115 -3.59 14.62 13.52
C LEU A 115 -3.15 16.07 13.37
N VAL A 116 -2.49 16.59 14.38
CA VAL A 116 -1.94 17.97 14.37
C VAL A 116 -0.78 18.03 13.37
N ASP A 117 -0.70 19.11 12.60
CA ASP A 117 0.41 19.35 11.68
C ASP A 117 1.74 19.44 12.43
N GLY A 118 2.76 18.77 11.90
CA GLY A 118 4.09 18.75 12.50
C GLY A 118 4.18 17.99 13.83
N SER A 119 3.27 17.07 14.12
CA SER A 119 3.24 16.33 15.38
C SER A 119 3.86 14.91 15.30
N GLN A 120 3.97 14.33 14.12
CA GLN A 120 4.32 12.92 13.98
C GLN A 120 5.82 12.70 13.75
N ASP A 121 6.42 11.74 14.47
CA ASP A 121 7.82 11.37 14.38
C ASP A 121 8.14 10.56 13.12
N PHE A 122 7.13 9.93 12.52
CA PHE A 122 7.22 9.20 11.25
C PHE A 122 5.83 9.00 10.64
N GLY A 123 5.82 8.61 9.37
CA GLY A 123 4.59 8.20 8.70
C GLY A 123 4.86 7.23 7.57
N TYR A 124 3.84 6.47 7.19
CA TYR A 124 3.89 5.67 5.98
C TYR A 124 2.50 5.50 5.34
N SER A 125 2.53 5.18 4.04
CA SER A 125 1.33 4.83 3.27
C SER A 125 1.73 3.83 2.17
N LEU A 126 1.32 2.58 2.33
CA LEU A 126 1.78 1.49 1.50
C LEU A 126 0.65 0.89 0.67
N GLY A 127 0.65 1.15 -0.64
CA GLY A 127 -0.35 0.60 -1.55
C GLY A 127 -1.67 1.38 -1.56
N VAL A 128 -1.67 2.69 -1.24
CA VAL A 128 -2.89 3.47 -1.02
C VAL A 128 -2.99 4.70 -1.91
N LEU A 129 -1.98 5.59 -1.90
CA LEU A 129 -2.11 6.93 -2.48
C LEU A 129 -2.34 6.93 -4.00
N HIS A 130 -2.00 5.86 -4.70
CA HIS A 130 -2.28 5.69 -6.12
C HIS A 130 -3.75 5.30 -6.44
N HIS A 131 -4.55 5.08 -5.41
CA HIS A 131 -6.00 4.90 -5.48
C HIS A 131 -6.78 6.15 -5.07
N ILE A 132 -6.09 7.28 -4.92
CA ILE A 132 -6.67 8.58 -4.54
C ILE A 132 -6.64 9.50 -5.77
N PRO A 133 -7.71 10.27 -6.07
CA PRO A 133 -7.79 11.09 -7.27
C PRO A 133 -6.59 12.03 -7.49
N ASP A 134 -6.18 12.78 -6.47
CA ASP A 134 -4.96 13.61 -6.49
C ASP A 134 -3.92 13.05 -5.51
N THR A 135 -3.06 12.17 -6.02
CA THR A 135 -1.96 11.56 -5.26
C THR A 135 -0.98 12.60 -4.72
N ALA A 136 -0.72 13.68 -5.48
CA ALA A 136 0.22 14.71 -5.06
C ALA A 136 -0.32 15.54 -3.90
N ALA A 137 -1.62 15.89 -3.91
CA ALA A 137 -2.29 16.53 -2.78
C ALA A 137 -2.26 15.63 -1.55
N ALA A 138 -2.63 14.35 -1.72
CA ALA A 138 -2.60 13.36 -0.65
C ALA A 138 -1.21 13.25 0.02
N MET A 139 -0.15 13.28 -0.78
CA MET A 139 1.22 13.25 -0.28
C MET A 139 1.57 14.52 0.51
N ARG A 140 1.08 15.71 0.09
CA ARG A 140 1.24 16.96 0.87
C ARG A 140 0.51 16.89 2.21
N ASP A 141 -0.71 16.35 2.22
CA ASP A 141 -1.51 16.22 3.44
C ASP A 141 -0.83 15.28 4.46
N CYS A 142 -0.26 14.17 3.99
CA CYS A 142 0.57 13.30 4.83
C CYS A 142 1.82 14.01 5.36
N ALA A 143 2.58 14.66 4.47
CA ALA A 143 3.82 15.33 4.84
C ALA A 143 3.61 16.49 5.82
N ALA A 144 2.44 17.14 5.77
CA ALA A 144 2.08 18.21 6.73
C ALA A 144 2.03 17.72 8.18
N LYS A 145 1.70 16.44 8.42
CA LYS A 145 1.60 15.84 9.76
C LYS A 145 2.95 15.56 10.39
N LEU A 146 4.01 15.48 9.59
CA LEU A 146 5.35 15.10 10.02
C LEU A 146 6.11 16.26 10.66
N LYS A 147 6.83 15.96 11.74
CA LYS A 147 7.84 16.85 12.30
C LYS A 147 8.96 17.11 11.29
N PRO A 148 9.65 18.26 11.35
CA PRO A 148 10.88 18.46 10.58
C PRO A 148 11.88 17.31 10.82
N GLY A 149 12.46 16.76 9.73
CA GLY A 149 13.36 15.63 9.77
C GLY A 149 12.69 14.24 9.88
N ALA A 150 11.39 14.18 10.12
CA ALA A 150 10.68 12.90 10.25
C ALA A 150 10.61 12.13 8.91
N PRO A 151 10.83 10.80 8.91
CA PRO A 151 10.76 9.98 7.71
C PRO A 151 9.32 9.71 7.27
N PHE A 152 9.10 9.70 5.95
CA PHE A 152 7.87 9.26 5.32
C PHE A 152 8.16 8.17 4.29
N LEU A 153 7.60 6.98 4.49
CA LEU A 153 7.70 5.85 3.57
C LEU A 153 6.43 5.76 2.74
N VAL A 154 6.58 5.65 1.43
CA VAL A 154 5.45 5.47 0.52
C VAL A 154 5.70 4.35 -0.47
N TYR A 155 4.67 3.55 -0.75
CA TYR A 155 4.66 2.63 -1.87
C TYR A 155 3.54 2.98 -2.83
N LEU A 156 3.91 3.28 -4.07
CA LEU A 156 2.99 3.56 -5.17
C LEU A 156 3.18 2.55 -6.30
N TYR A 157 2.10 2.18 -6.98
CA TYR A 157 2.21 1.33 -8.15
C TYR A 157 3.05 1.99 -9.23
N TYR A 158 4.09 1.28 -9.69
CA TYR A 158 5.02 1.80 -10.66
C TYR A 158 4.52 1.64 -12.11
N ALA A 159 4.94 2.55 -12.97
CA ALA A 159 4.55 2.60 -14.38
C ALA A 159 5.38 1.68 -15.28
N PHE A 160 6.08 0.70 -14.72
CA PHE A 160 6.97 -0.23 -15.43
C PHE A 160 8.07 0.47 -16.23
N ASP A 161 8.57 1.60 -15.71
CA ASP A 161 9.61 2.40 -16.33
C ASP A 161 10.98 1.68 -16.41
N ASN A 162 11.21 0.71 -15.53
CA ASN A 162 12.36 -0.20 -15.54
C ASN A 162 12.10 -1.52 -16.31
N ARG A 163 11.01 -1.63 -17.10
CA ARG A 163 10.65 -2.85 -17.82
C ARG A 163 10.68 -2.64 -19.35
N PRO A 164 10.95 -3.70 -20.13
CA PRO A 164 10.95 -3.61 -21.59
C PRO A 164 9.55 -3.29 -22.14
N VAL A 165 9.51 -2.81 -23.40
CA VAL A 165 8.27 -2.33 -24.05
C VAL A 165 7.21 -3.42 -24.12
N TRP A 166 7.60 -4.67 -24.40
CA TRP A 166 6.65 -5.78 -24.48
C TRP A 166 5.94 -6.03 -23.14
N PHE A 167 6.65 -5.88 -22.03
CA PHE A 167 6.05 -6.01 -20.68
C PHE A 167 4.96 -4.97 -20.46
N ARG A 168 5.24 -3.72 -20.87
CA ARG A 168 4.25 -2.63 -20.80
C ARG A 168 3.04 -2.87 -21.71
N ALA A 169 3.21 -3.56 -22.84
CA ALA A 169 2.09 -3.95 -23.72
C ALA A 169 1.20 -5.02 -23.03
N VAL A 170 1.80 -6.04 -22.42
CA VAL A 170 1.07 -7.05 -21.63
C VAL A 170 0.30 -6.39 -20.49
N TRP A 171 0.93 -5.46 -19.79
CA TRP A 171 0.25 -4.72 -18.73
C TRP A 171 -0.92 -3.90 -19.26
N ARG A 172 -0.80 -3.21 -20.40
CA ARG A 172 -1.93 -2.46 -21.00
C ARG A 172 -3.12 -3.35 -21.33
N ALA A 173 -2.88 -4.55 -21.82
CA ALA A 173 -3.94 -5.54 -22.06
C ALA A 173 -4.61 -5.97 -20.73
N SER A 174 -3.82 -6.20 -19.68
CA SER A 174 -4.32 -6.48 -18.33
C SER A 174 -5.14 -5.31 -17.77
N ASP A 175 -4.72 -4.05 -17.98
CA ASP A 175 -5.47 -2.88 -17.55
C ASP A 175 -6.81 -2.74 -18.29
N ALA A 176 -6.86 -3.09 -19.57
CA ALA A 176 -8.12 -3.13 -20.32
C ALA A 176 -9.10 -4.16 -19.70
N ALA A 177 -8.61 -5.35 -19.32
CA ALA A 177 -9.43 -6.34 -18.60
C ALA A 177 -9.87 -5.81 -17.24
N ARG A 178 -8.97 -5.16 -16.47
CA ARG A 178 -9.28 -4.53 -15.18
C ARG A 178 -10.45 -3.56 -15.29
N ARG A 179 -10.47 -2.70 -16.32
CA ARG A 179 -11.55 -1.71 -16.55
C ARG A 179 -12.93 -2.32 -16.71
N VAL A 180 -13.02 -3.59 -17.11
CA VAL A 180 -14.26 -4.36 -17.16
C VAL A 180 -14.53 -5.04 -15.83
N ILE A 181 -13.55 -5.79 -15.31
CA ILE A 181 -13.68 -6.60 -14.10
C ILE A 181 -14.05 -5.75 -12.89
N CYS A 182 -13.44 -4.57 -12.72
CA CYS A 182 -13.71 -3.70 -11.58
C CYS A 182 -15.16 -3.15 -11.51
N ARG A 183 -15.94 -3.30 -12.59
CA ARG A 183 -17.36 -2.90 -12.64
C ARG A 183 -18.32 -4.03 -12.28
N LEU A 184 -17.84 -5.26 -12.17
CA LEU A 184 -18.66 -6.40 -11.80
C LEU A 184 -19.12 -6.30 -10.33
N PRO A 185 -20.28 -6.88 -9.98
CA PRO A 185 -20.67 -7.08 -8.58
C PRO A 185 -19.56 -7.82 -7.82
N PHE A 186 -19.39 -7.52 -6.53
CA PHE A 186 -18.24 -7.99 -5.74
C PHE A 186 -18.06 -9.52 -5.79
N GLY A 187 -19.14 -10.30 -5.61
CA GLY A 187 -19.05 -11.78 -5.65
C GLY A 187 -18.52 -12.31 -6.99
N LEU A 188 -18.99 -11.74 -8.12
CA LEU A 188 -18.54 -12.13 -9.45
C LEU A 188 -17.11 -11.64 -9.70
N ARG A 189 -16.77 -10.43 -9.28
CA ARG A 189 -15.42 -9.86 -9.34
C ARG A 189 -14.43 -10.75 -8.60
N LYS A 190 -14.75 -11.14 -7.35
CA LYS A 190 -13.95 -12.06 -6.54
C LYS A 190 -13.77 -13.45 -7.19
N ALA A 191 -14.84 -13.99 -7.80
CA ALA A 191 -14.77 -15.27 -8.51
C ALA A 191 -13.87 -15.19 -9.75
N VAL A 192 -14.05 -14.17 -10.59
CA VAL A 192 -13.24 -13.95 -11.80
C VAL A 192 -11.77 -13.75 -11.47
N THR A 193 -11.46 -12.89 -10.50
CA THR A 193 -10.06 -12.63 -10.10
C THR A 193 -9.42 -13.85 -9.44
N SER A 194 -10.18 -14.65 -8.68
CA SER A 194 -9.70 -15.93 -8.14
C SER A 194 -9.39 -16.94 -9.24
N LEU A 195 -10.21 -16.99 -10.29
CA LEU A 195 -9.94 -17.84 -11.46
C LEU A 195 -8.68 -17.37 -12.21
N ILE A 196 -8.51 -16.06 -12.38
CA ILE A 196 -7.28 -15.49 -12.96
C ILE A 196 -6.06 -15.83 -12.08
N ALA A 197 -6.19 -15.75 -10.76
CA ALA A 197 -5.11 -16.17 -9.86
C ALA A 197 -4.74 -17.65 -10.06
N ALA A 198 -5.72 -18.53 -10.21
CA ALA A 198 -5.50 -19.97 -10.40
C ALA A 198 -4.92 -20.32 -11.79
N LEU A 199 -5.42 -19.68 -12.85
CA LEU A 199 -5.08 -20.04 -14.23
C LEU A 199 -3.92 -19.23 -14.81
N VAL A 200 -3.60 -18.07 -14.25
CA VAL A 200 -2.54 -17.19 -14.76
C VAL A 200 -1.45 -16.96 -13.73
N TYR A 201 -1.78 -16.44 -12.54
CA TYR A 201 -0.77 -16.11 -11.51
C TYR A 201 -0.03 -17.37 -11.05
N TRP A 202 -0.76 -18.39 -10.64
CA TRP A 202 -0.16 -19.59 -10.09
C TRP A 202 0.76 -20.33 -11.09
N PRO A 203 0.32 -20.64 -12.33
CA PRO A 203 1.18 -21.34 -13.28
C PRO A 203 2.44 -20.53 -13.65
N LEU A 204 2.29 -19.23 -13.93
CA LEU A 204 3.43 -18.39 -14.30
C LEU A 204 4.42 -18.20 -13.14
N ALA A 205 3.91 -18.03 -11.91
CA ALA A 205 4.74 -17.94 -10.73
C ALA A 205 5.51 -19.26 -10.48
N ARG A 206 4.87 -20.42 -10.65
CA ARG A 206 5.53 -21.74 -10.49
C ARG A 206 6.49 -22.05 -11.63
N LEU A 207 6.19 -21.62 -12.85
CA LEU A 207 7.13 -21.69 -13.97
C LEU A 207 8.39 -20.85 -13.67
N ALA A 208 8.21 -19.61 -13.21
CA ALA A 208 9.33 -18.75 -12.81
C ALA A 208 10.18 -19.40 -11.71
N LEU A 209 9.56 -20.04 -10.70
CA LEU A 209 10.28 -20.79 -9.67
C LEU A 209 11.08 -21.97 -10.23
N GLY A 210 10.50 -22.72 -11.17
CA GLY A 210 11.17 -23.83 -11.84
C GLY A 210 12.38 -23.36 -12.64
N LEU A 211 12.24 -22.30 -13.43
CA LEU A 211 13.31 -21.71 -14.22
C LEU A 211 14.43 -21.14 -13.33
N GLU A 212 14.09 -20.49 -12.22
CA GLU A 212 15.07 -19.99 -11.23
C GLU A 212 15.91 -21.15 -10.65
N LYS A 213 15.27 -22.28 -10.32
CA LYS A 213 15.97 -23.49 -9.85
C LYS A 213 16.92 -24.11 -10.88
N LEU A 214 16.68 -23.84 -12.15
CA LEU A 214 17.55 -24.24 -13.27
C LEU A 214 18.63 -23.18 -13.58
N GLY A 215 18.73 -22.13 -12.76
CA GLY A 215 19.75 -21.07 -12.90
C GLY A 215 19.38 -19.95 -13.88
N ALA A 216 18.14 -19.88 -14.40
CA ALA A 216 17.71 -18.83 -15.30
C ALA A 216 17.39 -17.53 -14.54
N ASP A 217 17.73 -16.38 -15.13
CA ASP A 217 17.23 -15.09 -14.65
C ASP A 217 15.75 -14.93 -15.01
N VAL A 218 14.91 -14.89 -13.99
CA VAL A 218 13.45 -14.74 -14.11
C VAL A 218 12.96 -13.32 -13.80
N SER A 219 13.86 -12.37 -13.60
CA SER A 219 13.51 -11.00 -13.18
C SER A 219 12.60 -10.30 -14.19
N ALA A 220 12.74 -10.59 -15.48
CA ALA A 220 11.92 -10.04 -16.56
C ALA A 220 10.58 -10.75 -16.79
N LEU A 221 10.36 -11.93 -16.18
CA LEU A 221 9.12 -12.69 -16.38
C LEU A 221 7.95 -12.02 -15.63
N PRO A 222 6.77 -11.87 -16.25
CA PRO A 222 5.57 -11.44 -15.58
C PRO A 222 5.26 -12.34 -14.37
N LEU A 223 4.81 -11.73 -13.28
CA LEU A 223 4.44 -12.43 -12.03
C LEU A 223 5.58 -13.20 -11.34
N SER A 224 6.83 -13.07 -11.80
CA SER A 224 8.00 -13.68 -11.15
C SER A 224 8.17 -13.26 -9.68
N PRO A 225 7.81 -12.06 -9.21
CA PRO A 225 7.85 -11.72 -7.79
C PRO A 225 7.01 -12.65 -6.91
N TYR A 226 5.93 -13.25 -7.46
CA TYR A 226 5.05 -14.17 -6.74
C TYR A 226 5.56 -15.60 -6.66
N ARG A 227 6.69 -15.96 -7.29
CA ARG A 227 7.14 -17.35 -7.44
C ARG A 227 7.31 -18.12 -6.13
N ARG A 228 7.51 -17.41 -5.01
CA ARG A 228 7.66 -17.97 -3.67
C ARG A 228 6.47 -17.67 -2.74
N ASN A 229 5.48 -16.91 -3.23
CA ASN A 229 4.32 -16.53 -2.44
C ASN A 229 3.26 -17.65 -2.45
N SER A 230 2.39 -17.63 -1.43
CA SER A 230 1.23 -18.51 -1.32
C SER A 230 0.18 -18.20 -2.39
N PHE A 231 -0.71 -19.15 -2.64
CA PHE A 231 -1.87 -18.90 -3.49
C PHE A 231 -2.82 -17.87 -2.87
N TYR A 232 -2.85 -17.79 -1.55
CA TYR A 232 -3.63 -16.77 -0.83
C TYR A 232 -3.19 -15.36 -1.22
N THR A 233 -1.91 -15.06 -1.17
CA THR A 233 -1.35 -13.76 -1.58
C THR A 233 -1.65 -13.46 -3.05
N MET A 234 -1.46 -14.44 -3.95
CA MET A 234 -1.74 -14.26 -5.37
C MET A 234 -3.22 -13.92 -5.64
N ARG A 235 -4.14 -14.56 -4.91
CA ARG A 235 -5.57 -14.34 -5.03
C ARG A 235 -6.00 -12.98 -4.50
N THR A 236 -5.46 -12.56 -3.36
CA THR A 236 -5.72 -11.24 -2.78
C THR A 236 -5.20 -10.15 -3.70
N ASP A 237 -3.95 -10.27 -4.15
CA ASP A 237 -3.34 -9.29 -5.06
C ASP A 237 -4.00 -9.26 -6.45
N ALA A 238 -4.53 -10.40 -6.93
CA ALA A 238 -5.30 -10.39 -8.17
C ALA A 238 -6.63 -9.64 -8.02
N LEU A 239 -7.28 -9.72 -6.85
CA LEU A 239 -8.49 -8.94 -6.56
C LEU A 239 -8.16 -7.45 -6.44
N ASP A 240 -7.14 -7.08 -5.68
CA ASP A 240 -6.67 -5.70 -5.55
C ASP A 240 -6.37 -5.10 -6.94
N ARG A 241 -5.53 -5.75 -7.73
CA ARG A 241 -5.07 -5.24 -9.03
C ARG A 241 -6.11 -5.20 -10.13
N LEU A 242 -7.05 -6.14 -10.16
CA LEU A 242 -8.06 -6.24 -11.22
C LEU A 242 -9.44 -5.76 -10.75
N GLY A 243 -9.66 -5.69 -9.46
CA GLY A 243 -10.93 -5.31 -8.85
C GLY A 243 -11.07 -3.83 -8.53
N THR A 244 -9.99 -3.08 -8.48
CA THR A 244 -9.99 -1.68 -8.08
C THR A 244 -10.34 -0.75 -9.25
N ARG A 245 -11.23 0.22 -9.01
CA ARG A 245 -11.71 1.16 -10.05
C ARG A 245 -10.70 2.22 -10.38
N LEU A 246 -10.16 2.89 -9.37
CA LEU A 246 -9.16 3.94 -9.52
C LEU A 246 -7.78 3.35 -9.24
N GLU A 247 -6.96 3.26 -10.27
CA GLU A 247 -5.56 2.87 -10.17
C GLU A 247 -4.71 3.78 -11.03
N GLN A 248 -3.75 4.42 -10.43
CA GLN A 248 -2.76 5.24 -11.08
C GLN A 248 -1.37 4.59 -10.94
N ARG A 249 -0.50 4.83 -11.92
CA ARG A 249 0.88 4.31 -11.89
C ARG A 249 1.85 5.41 -12.17
N PHE A 250 2.95 5.40 -11.45
CA PHE A 250 3.93 6.48 -11.47
C PHE A 250 5.32 5.94 -11.78
N THR A 251 6.08 6.73 -12.53
CA THR A 251 7.52 6.49 -12.71
C THR A 251 8.27 6.93 -11.45
N ARG A 252 9.48 6.43 -11.27
CA ARG A 252 10.40 6.86 -10.20
C ARG A 252 10.56 8.39 -10.16
N VAL A 253 10.68 9.01 -11.34
CA VAL A 253 10.82 10.48 -11.48
C VAL A 253 9.56 11.21 -11.00
N GLN A 254 8.37 10.72 -11.37
CA GLN A 254 7.11 11.32 -10.93
C GLN A 254 6.92 11.20 -9.42
N ILE A 255 7.25 10.05 -8.82
CA ILE A 255 7.19 9.87 -7.36
C ILE A 255 8.14 10.84 -6.66
N ALA A 256 9.39 10.94 -7.13
CA ALA A 256 10.35 11.89 -6.58
C ALA A 256 9.84 13.34 -6.65
N ALA A 257 9.29 13.75 -7.80
CA ALA A 257 8.73 15.09 -7.97
C ALA A 257 7.54 15.37 -7.04
N MET A 258 6.63 14.40 -6.85
CA MET A 258 5.52 14.54 -5.90
C MET A 258 6.00 14.64 -4.46
N MET A 259 7.00 13.83 -4.06
CA MET A 259 7.59 13.89 -2.73
C MET A 259 8.28 15.24 -2.48
N GLN A 260 9.06 15.73 -3.45
CA GLN A 260 9.68 17.07 -3.37
C GLN A 260 8.62 18.18 -3.27
N GLY A 261 7.58 18.11 -4.11
CA GLY A 261 6.45 19.05 -4.06
C GLY A 261 5.64 19.01 -2.76
N ALA A 262 5.74 17.91 -2.00
CA ALA A 262 5.17 17.77 -0.66
C ALA A 262 6.11 18.29 0.46
N GLY A 263 7.29 18.81 0.12
CA GLY A 263 8.29 19.26 1.08
C GLY A 263 9.05 18.12 1.76
N LEU A 264 9.25 17.03 1.03
CA LEU A 264 10.13 15.94 1.44
C LEU A 264 11.47 16.05 0.70
N GLU A 265 12.55 15.76 1.39
CA GLU A 265 13.93 15.79 0.89
C GLU A 265 14.64 14.44 1.15
N ASN A 266 15.89 14.30 0.73
CA ASN A 266 16.69 13.08 0.89
C ASN A 266 15.98 11.83 0.36
N ILE A 267 15.31 11.96 -0.79
CA ILE A 267 14.46 10.92 -1.35
C ILE A 267 15.30 9.74 -1.82
N ARG A 268 15.00 8.56 -1.30
CA ARG A 268 15.63 7.30 -1.65
C ARG A 268 14.60 6.30 -2.09
N PHE A 269 14.96 5.37 -2.98
CA PHE A 269 14.11 4.31 -3.46
C PHE A 269 14.70 2.95 -3.11
N SER A 270 13.84 1.96 -2.84
CA SER A 270 14.26 0.58 -2.81
C SER A 270 14.65 0.15 -4.23
N GLU A 271 15.79 -0.52 -4.38
CA GLU A 271 16.24 -1.06 -5.66
C GLU A 271 15.66 -2.47 -5.93
N ASP A 272 15.06 -3.07 -4.90
CA ASP A 272 14.39 -4.37 -4.98
C ASP A 272 12.88 -4.24 -5.04
N VAL A 273 12.22 -5.34 -5.43
CA VAL A 273 10.75 -5.44 -5.40
C VAL A 273 10.23 -5.38 -3.96
N PRO A 274 9.11 -4.68 -3.72
CA PRO A 274 8.21 -4.04 -4.69
C PRO A 274 8.68 -2.67 -5.17
N TYR A 275 8.58 -2.41 -6.49
CA TYR A 275 8.84 -1.09 -7.07
C TYR A 275 7.55 -0.25 -7.04
N TRP A 276 7.50 1.05 -6.72
CA TRP A 276 8.63 1.76 -6.10
C TRP A 276 8.26 2.03 -4.66
N VAL A 277 9.02 1.48 -3.74
CA VAL A 277 9.02 1.96 -2.35
C VAL A 277 9.98 3.13 -2.28
N ALA A 278 9.50 4.27 -1.78
CA ALA A 278 10.27 5.49 -1.64
C ALA A 278 10.23 5.99 -0.19
N LEU A 279 11.36 6.50 0.27
CA LEU A 279 11.52 7.15 1.57
C LEU A 279 12.02 8.57 1.37
N GLY A 280 11.40 9.54 2.02
CA GLY A 280 11.88 10.91 2.14
C GLY A 280 11.84 11.38 3.58
N THR A 281 12.48 12.49 3.88
CA THR A 281 12.42 13.16 5.19
C THR A 281 11.73 14.50 5.07
N ARG A 282 10.91 14.87 6.04
CA ARG A 282 10.26 16.19 6.06
C ARG A 282 11.31 17.29 6.15
N ALA A 283 11.34 18.18 5.18
CA ALA A 283 12.26 19.32 5.18
C ALA A 283 12.09 20.17 6.44
N ALA A 284 13.18 20.66 6.99
CA ALA A 284 13.13 21.71 8.01
C ALA A 284 12.45 22.94 7.38
N ARG A 285 11.48 23.55 8.06
CA ARG A 285 11.01 24.88 7.63
C ARG A 285 12.23 25.78 7.54
N PRO A 286 12.44 26.53 6.42
CA PRO A 286 13.43 27.58 6.47
C PRO A 286 13.08 28.48 7.66
N ALA A 287 14.08 28.75 8.50
CA ALA A 287 13.94 29.72 9.58
C ALA A 287 13.50 31.04 8.92
N GLY A 288 12.22 31.41 9.11
CA GLY A 288 11.62 32.63 8.59
C GLY A 288 12.21 33.85 9.27
#